data_f5ed553c207659cc87cd6ecaf270c7cb
#
_entry.id   f5ed553c207659cc87cd6ecaf270c7cb
#
_cell.length_a   1.000
_cell.length_b   1.000
_cell.length_c   1.000
_cell.angle_alpha   90.00
_cell.angle_beta   90.00
_cell.angle_gamma   90.00
#
_symmetry.space_group_name_H-M   'P 1'
#
loop_
_entity.id
_entity.type
_entity.pdbx_description
1 polymer ?
#
loop_
_entity_poly.entity_id
_entity_poly.type
_entity_poly.pdbx_seq_one_letter_code
_entity_poly.pdbx_strand_id
1 'polypeptide(L)'
;MQSARRALLVATAMWAVGARANLAVPAEVAAGLPGARVQGSAWMRFLGLRVYEARLWTGPTAVPQDWATAPLALEIEYARSLKGTAIAERSLVEMRRQGEIEAATAQRWLAAMKQLFPDVGAGDRLTALNRPQVGLQFFANAVLRGAVDEPDFAQRFLGIWLARQTSEPVLRAALLGGGEAR
;
A
#
# COMPACT_ATOMS: atom_id res chain seq x y z
N MET A 1 -4.44 42.73 -59.42
CA MET A 1 -3.25 42.23 -58.69
C MET A 1 -3.55 42.31 -57.20
N GLN A 2 -4.02 41.23 -56.60
CA GLN A 2 -4.33 41.17 -55.18
C GLN A 2 -3.55 40.01 -54.57
N SER A 3 -2.56 40.33 -53.72
CA SER A 3 -1.69 39.39 -53.04
C SER A 3 -2.38 38.89 -51.81
N ALA A 4 -2.74 37.60 -51.77
CA ALA A 4 -3.28 36.90 -50.60
C ALA A 4 -2.15 36.60 -49.61
N ARG A 5 -2.18 37.24 -48.43
CA ARG A 5 -1.32 36.90 -47.28
C ARG A 5 -1.91 35.69 -46.54
N ARG A 6 -1.25 34.55 -46.64
CA ARG A 6 -1.54 33.37 -45.82
C ARG A 6 -0.97 33.58 -44.42
N ALA A 7 -1.84 33.70 -43.40
CA ALA A 7 -1.48 33.68 -42.01
C ALA A 7 -1.30 32.22 -41.56
N LEU A 8 -0.08 31.86 -41.16
CA LEU A 8 0.21 30.57 -40.50
C LEU A 8 -0.20 30.66 -39.03
N LEU A 9 -1.25 29.95 -38.65
CA LEU A 9 -1.60 29.75 -37.24
C LEU A 9 -0.73 28.61 -36.69
N VAL A 10 0.26 28.97 -35.86
CA VAL A 10 1.04 28.02 -35.08
C VAL A 10 0.22 27.69 -33.85
N ALA A 11 -0.37 26.50 -33.84
CA ALA A 11 -1.03 25.94 -32.64
C ALA A 11 0.04 25.42 -31.68
N THR A 12 0.31 26.18 -30.64
CA THR A 12 1.13 25.73 -29.49
C THR A 12 0.33 24.71 -28.69
N ALA A 13 0.63 23.42 -28.82
CA ALA A 13 0.13 22.37 -27.96
C ALA A 13 0.77 22.54 -26.56
N MET A 14 0.05 23.12 -25.63
CA MET A 14 0.41 23.07 -24.21
C MET A 14 0.24 21.63 -23.70
N TRP A 15 1.34 20.96 -23.49
CA TRP A 15 1.35 19.69 -22.77
C TRP A 15 1.04 19.99 -21.30
N ALA A 16 -0.15 19.60 -20.85
CA ALA A 16 -0.50 19.61 -19.45
C ALA A 16 0.35 18.55 -18.75
N VAL A 17 1.44 18.99 -18.13
CA VAL A 17 2.16 18.18 -17.15
C VAL A 17 1.17 17.95 -16.00
N GLY A 18 0.59 16.75 -15.95
CA GLY A 18 -0.31 16.35 -14.86
C GLY A 18 0.43 16.53 -13.53
N ALA A 19 0.01 17.50 -12.74
CA ALA A 19 0.48 17.67 -11.37
C ALA A 19 0.13 16.39 -10.62
N ARG A 20 1.12 15.51 -10.38
CA ARG A 20 1.01 14.48 -9.36
C ARG A 20 0.78 15.22 -8.06
N ALA A 21 -0.43 15.14 -7.52
CA ALA A 21 -0.72 15.65 -6.19
C ALA A 21 0.36 15.09 -5.26
N ASN A 22 1.16 15.98 -4.68
CA ASN A 22 2.21 15.59 -3.75
C ASN A 22 1.47 15.15 -2.48
N LEU A 23 1.15 13.85 -2.38
CA LEU A 23 0.52 13.28 -1.20
C LEU A 23 1.44 13.55 -0.01
N ALA A 24 0.91 14.21 1.02
CA ALA A 24 1.66 14.45 2.24
C ALA A 24 2.08 13.09 2.83
N VAL A 25 3.36 12.94 3.13
CA VAL A 25 3.88 11.73 3.77
C VAL A 25 3.28 11.63 5.18
N PRO A 26 2.63 10.51 5.55
CA PRO A 26 2.13 10.32 6.91
C PRO A 26 3.25 10.45 7.94
N ALA A 27 2.93 11.02 9.12
CA ALA A 27 3.94 11.33 10.14
C ALA A 27 4.71 10.09 10.59
N GLU A 28 4.02 8.95 10.76
CA GLU A 28 4.62 7.67 11.12
C GLU A 28 5.55 7.12 10.04
N VAL A 29 5.19 7.36 8.77
CA VAL A 29 6.02 6.96 7.63
C VAL A 29 7.24 7.85 7.54
N ALA A 30 7.09 9.18 7.68
CA ALA A 30 8.21 10.11 7.65
C ALA A 30 9.22 9.85 8.77
N ALA A 31 8.73 9.48 9.97
CA ALA A 31 9.58 9.17 11.12
C ALA A 31 10.35 7.85 10.94
N GLY A 32 9.71 6.81 10.40
CA GLY A 32 10.29 5.47 10.26
C GLY A 32 11.00 5.23 8.93
N LEU A 33 10.79 6.09 7.93
CA LEU A 33 11.30 5.94 6.56
C LEU A 33 11.74 7.33 6.02
N PRO A 34 12.92 7.82 6.41
CA PRO A 34 13.41 9.13 5.96
C PRO A 34 13.47 9.26 4.45
N GLY A 35 12.98 10.39 3.92
CA GLY A 35 12.88 10.61 2.48
C GLY A 35 11.81 9.78 1.78
N ALA A 36 10.81 9.33 2.52
CA ALA A 36 9.72 8.51 1.99
C ALA A 36 8.99 9.19 0.81
N ARG A 37 8.68 8.37 -0.19
CA ARG A 37 7.85 8.74 -1.34
C ARG A 37 6.91 7.60 -1.71
N VAL A 38 5.78 7.93 -2.30
CA VAL A 38 4.87 6.92 -2.85
C VAL A 38 5.53 6.27 -4.07
N GLN A 39 5.73 4.96 -4.02
CA GLN A 39 6.16 4.17 -5.18
C GLN A 39 4.98 3.85 -6.09
N GLY A 40 3.83 3.51 -5.51
CA GLY A 40 2.61 3.21 -6.23
C GLY A 40 1.39 3.20 -5.33
N SER A 41 0.22 3.34 -5.94
CA SER A 41 -1.07 3.24 -5.24
C SER A 41 -2.13 2.61 -6.12
N ALA A 42 -3.11 1.95 -5.49
CA ALA A 42 -4.27 1.43 -6.20
C ALA A 42 -5.45 1.20 -5.26
N TRP A 43 -6.65 1.23 -5.85
CA TRP A 43 -7.90 0.92 -5.17
C TRP A 43 -8.19 -0.57 -5.20
N MET A 44 -8.36 -1.16 -4.02
CA MET A 44 -9.01 -2.46 -3.89
C MET A 44 -10.52 -2.30 -4.05
N ARG A 45 -11.11 -3.11 -4.92
CA ARG A 45 -12.56 -3.12 -5.18
C ARG A 45 -13.11 -4.53 -4.95
N PHE A 46 -14.29 -4.59 -4.35
CA PHE A 46 -15.02 -5.83 -4.22
C PHE A 46 -16.44 -5.63 -4.77
N LEU A 47 -16.84 -6.43 -5.73
CA LEU A 47 -18.12 -6.30 -6.47
C LEU A 47 -18.34 -4.86 -6.99
N GLY A 48 -17.29 -4.22 -7.53
CA GLY A 48 -17.33 -2.86 -8.05
C GLY A 48 -17.23 -1.75 -6.99
N LEU A 49 -17.41 -2.05 -5.71
CA LEU A 49 -17.36 -1.08 -4.61
C LEU A 49 -15.91 -0.88 -4.14
N ARG A 50 -15.52 0.37 -3.90
CA ARG A 50 -14.24 0.70 -3.26
C ARG A 50 -14.25 0.22 -1.81
N VAL A 51 -13.23 -0.54 -1.44
CA VAL A 51 -13.03 -1.02 -0.06
C VAL A 51 -11.95 -0.22 0.64
N TYR A 52 -10.79 -0.06 -0.01
CA TYR A 52 -9.67 0.75 0.46
C TYR A 52 -8.76 1.17 -0.71
N GLU A 53 -7.97 2.19 -0.49
CA GLU A 53 -6.79 2.51 -1.29
C GLU A 53 -5.54 1.99 -0.57
N ALA A 54 -4.69 1.27 -1.28
CA ALA A 54 -3.38 0.86 -0.80
C ALA A 54 -2.31 1.78 -1.40
N ARG A 55 -1.34 2.22 -0.58
CA ARG A 55 -0.18 3.01 -0.99
C ARG A 55 1.09 2.36 -0.48
N LEU A 56 2.04 2.15 -1.38
CA LEU A 56 3.37 1.67 -1.02
C LEU A 56 4.32 2.86 -0.91
N TRP A 57 4.84 3.06 0.28
CA TRP A 57 5.85 4.07 0.59
C TRP A 57 7.23 3.43 0.64
N THR A 58 8.20 4.08 -0.01
CA THR A 58 9.59 3.61 -0.04
C THR A 58 10.52 4.77 0.28
N GLY A 59 11.76 4.48 0.66
CA GLY A 59 12.80 5.49 0.75
C GLY A 59 13.16 6.08 -0.62
N PRO A 60 14.29 6.80 -0.73
CA PRO A 60 14.74 7.43 -1.98
C PRO A 60 14.94 6.43 -3.12
N THR A 61 15.22 5.17 -2.81
CA THR A 61 15.36 4.10 -3.79
C THR A 61 14.06 3.31 -3.88
N ALA A 62 13.59 3.04 -5.10
CA ALA A 62 12.45 2.18 -5.32
C ALA A 62 12.74 0.77 -4.79
N VAL A 63 11.72 0.14 -4.20
CA VAL A 63 11.83 -1.23 -3.71
C VAL A 63 11.86 -2.18 -4.92
N PRO A 64 12.91 -3.00 -5.05
CA PRO A 64 12.97 -4.05 -6.07
C PRO A 64 11.95 -5.15 -5.77
N GLN A 65 11.95 -6.21 -6.58
CA GLN A 65 11.07 -7.36 -6.35
C GLN A 65 11.31 -8.07 -5.00
N ASP A 66 12.47 -7.85 -4.38
CA ASP A 66 12.83 -8.35 -3.06
C ASP A 66 12.36 -7.41 -1.93
N TRP A 67 11.13 -6.95 -2.04
CA TRP A 67 10.49 -6.03 -1.11
C TRP A 67 10.54 -6.49 0.36
N ALA A 68 10.61 -7.80 0.62
CA ALA A 68 10.59 -8.36 1.98
C ALA A 68 11.78 -7.89 2.85
N THR A 69 12.93 -7.61 2.23
CA THR A 69 14.16 -7.18 2.92
C THR A 69 14.37 -5.68 2.89
N ALA A 70 13.48 -4.93 2.24
CA ALA A 70 13.61 -3.49 2.10
C ALA A 70 12.83 -2.72 3.18
N PRO A 71 13.33 -1.58 3.67
CA PRO A 71 12.53 -0.66 4.47
C PRO A 71 11.44 -0.05 3.59
N LEU A 72 10.19 -0.23 3.98
CA LEU A 72 9.00 0.27 3.30
C LEU A 72 7.85 0.44 4.28
N ALA A 73 6.81 1.16 3.89
CA ALA A 73 5.55 1.17 4.59
C ALA A 73 4.39 0.90 3.61
N LEU A 74 3.46 0.08 4.04
CA LEU A 74 2.19 -0.14 3.36
C LEU A 74 1.09 0.58 4.13
N GLU A 75 0.48 1.56 3.50
CA GLU A 75 -0.65 2.32 4.03
C GLU A 75 -1.93 1.86 3.36
N ILE A 76 -2.95 1.63 4.16
CA ILE A 76 -4.30 1.28 3.72
C ILE A 76 -5.26 2.36 4.23
N GLU A 77 -5.88 3.13 3.33
CA GLU A 77 -6.92 4.08 3.65
C GLU A 77 -8.29 3.48 3.29
N TYR A 78 -9.14 3.30 4.29
CA TYR A 78 -10.42 2.63 4.11
C TYR A 78 -11.47 3.57 3.54
N ALA A 79 -12.27 3.06 2.59
CA ALA A 79 -13.39 3.78 2.00
C ALA A 79 -14.74 3.45 2.67
N ARG A 80 -14.75 2.52 3.62
CA ARG A 80 -15.94 2.03 4.30
C ARG A 80 -15.61 1.44 5.67
N SER A 81 -16.62 1.30 6.51
CA SER A 81 -16.45 0.69 7.83
C SER A 81 -16.21 -0.81 7.74
N LEU A 82 -15.21 -1.29 8.48
CA LEU A 82 -14.88 -2.71 8.64
C LEU A 82 -14.54 -2.99 10.11
N LYS A 83 -14.83 -4.22 10.55
CA LYS A 83 -14.41 -4.68 11.88
C LYS A 83 -12.94 -5.09 11.85
N GLY A 84 -12.15 -4.64 12.83
CA GLY A 84 -10.74 -4.99 12.96
C GLY A 84 -10.52 -6.50 13.03
N THR A 85 -11.42 -7.22 13.70
CA THR A 85 -11.39 -8.70 13.75
C THR A 85 -11.58 -9.32 12.36
N ALA A 86 -12.47 -8.78 11.53
CA ALA A 86 -12.68 -9.27 10.16
C ALA A 86 -11.47 -8.96 9.26
N ILE A 87 -10.84 -7.79 9.45
CA ILE A 87 -9.58 -7.44 8.76
C ILE A 87 -8.49 -8.47 9.12
N ALA A 88 -8.32 -8.79 10.41
CA ALA A 88 -7.34 -9.76 10.87
C ALA A 88 -7.58 -11.17 10.30
N GLU A 89 -8.82 -11.64 10.33
CA GLU A 89 -9.20 -12.94 9.79
C GLU A 89 -8.97 -13.03 8.28
N ARG A 90 -9.35 -11.99 7.54
CA ARG A 90 -9.09 -11.92 6.10
C ARG A 90 -7.60 -11.88 5.80
N SER A 91 -6.81 -11.12 6.58
CA SER A 91 -5.37 -11.05 6.42
C SER A 91 -4.73 -12.44 6.56
N LEU A 92 -5.12 -13.22 7.58
CA LEU A 92 -4.59 -14.58 7.75
C LEU A 92 -4.95 -15.50 6.56
N VAL A 93 -6.17 -15.39 6.03
CA VAL A 93 -6.59 -16.15 4.84
C VAL A 93 -5.68 -15.81 3.65
N GLU A 94 -5.40 -14.53 3.41
CA GLU A 94 -4.52 -14.10 2.31
C GLU A 94 -3.05 -14.49 2.55
N MET A 95 -2.56 -14.42 3.78
CA MET A 95 -1.21 -14.86 4.13
C MET A 95 -0.99 -16.35 3.78
N ARG A 96 -1.99 -17.20 4.01
CA ARG A 96 -1.96 -18.64 3.70
C ARG A 96 -1.87 -18.95 2.20
N ARG A 97 -2.21 -18.01 1.33
CA ARG A 97 -2.03 -18.18 -0.13
C ARG A 97 -0.56 -18.32 -0.55
N GLN A 98 0.35 -17.80 0.28
CA GLN A 98 1.79 -17.83 0.04
C GLN A 98 2.44 -19.16 0.51
N GLY A 99 1.65 -20.09 1.02
CA GLY A 99 2.08 -21.40 1.51
C GLY A 99 1.53 -21.69 2.90
N GLU A 100 1.72 -22.91 3.35
CA GLU A 100 1.27 -23.37 4.65
C GLU A 100 1.86 -22.53 5.81
N ILE A 101 1.04 -22.31 6.84
CA ILE A 101 1.42 -21.68 8.09
C ILE A 101 1.04 -22.68 9.20
N GLU A 102 2.02 -23.06 10.01
CA GLU A 102 1.82 -23.97 11.12
C GLU A 102 0.69 -23.46 12.04
N ALA A 103 -0.15 -24.38 12.54
CA ALA A 103 -1.40 -24.03 13.23
C ALA A 103 -1.21 -23.12 14.45
N ALA A 104 -0.21 -23.39 15.29
CA ALA A 104 0.09 -22.57 16.47
C ALA A 104 0.59 -21.17 16.08
N THR A 105 1.40 -21.08 15.03
CA THR A 105 1.86 -19.80 14.46
C THR A 105 0.70 -18.99 13.89
N ALA A 106 -0.20 -19.61 13.13
CA ALA A 106 -1.38 -18.98 12.61
C ALA A 106 -2.31 -18.42 13.70
N GLN A 107 -2.51 -19.18 14.80
CA GLN A 107 -3.29 -18.73 15.94
C GLN A 107 -2.64 -17.53 16.65
N ARG A 108 -1.33 -17.58 16.88
CA ARG A 108 -0.57 -16.48 17.48
C ARG A 108 -0.64 -15.20 16.64
N TRP A 109 -0.42 -15.30 15.33
CA TRP A 109 -0.50 -14.16 14.42
C TRP A 109 -1.91 -13.57 14.32
N LEU A 110 -2.94 -14.44 14.28
CA LEU A 110 -4.33 -13.98 14.28
C LEU A 110 -4.67 -13.22 15.56
N ALA A 111 -4.24 -13.75 16.72
CA ALA A 111 -4.46 -13.09 18.00
C ALA A 111 -3.77 -11.72 18.07
N ALA A 112 -2.51 -11.64 17.60
CA ALA A 112 -1.78 -10.38 17.53
C ALA A 112 -2.48 -9.36 16.62
N MET A 113 -2.88 -9.75 15.40
CA MET A 113 -3.62 -8.87 14.49
C MET A 113 -4.95 -8.40 15.09
N LYS A 114 -5.70 -9.26 15.77
CA LYS A 114 -6.97 -8.88 16.43
C LYS A 114 -6.76 -7.85 17.55
N GLN A 115 -5.63 -7.84 18.21
CA GLN A 115 -5.28 -6.83 19.23
C GLN A 115 -4.84 -5.51 18.59
N LEU A 116 -4.13 -5.58 17.47
CA LEU A 116 -3.52 -4.42 16.80
C LEU A 116 -4.49 -3.65 15.90
N PHE A 117 -5.45 -4.34 15.27
CA PHE A 117 -6.34 -3.73 14.28
C PHE A 117 -7.63 -3.24 14.93
N PRO A 118 -7.86 -1.92 14.98
CA PRO A 118 -9.13 -1.37 15.45
C PRO A 118 -10.24 -1.57 14.41
N ASP A 119 -11.48 -1.37 14.83
CA ASP A 119 -12.56 -1.10 13.89
C ASP A 119 -12.22 0.19 13.13
N VAL A 120 -12.50 0.22 11.83
CA VAL A 120 -12.20 1.35 10.95
C VAL A 120 -13.47 1.86 10.27
N GLY A 121 -13.48 3.14 9.95
CA GLY A 121 -14.47 3.82 9.12
C GLY A 121 -13.88 4.36 7.83
N ALA A 122 -14.70 5.02 7.02
CA ALA A 122 -14.21 5.71 5.82
C ALA A 122 -13.25 6.85 6.22
N GLY A 123 -12.08 6.89 5.56
CA GLY A 123 -11.00 7.84 5.82
C GLY A 123 -9.99 7.37 6.89
N ASP A 124 -10.30 6.31 7.66
CA ASP A 124 -9.32 5.75 8.59
C ASP A 124 -8.19 5.05 7.86
N ARG A 125 -6.99 5.11 8.46
CA ARG A 125 -5.78 4.54 7.90
C ARG A 125 -5.15 3.54 8.84
N LEU A 126 -4.72 2.40 8.27
CA LEU A 126 -3.78 1.48 8.90
C LEU A 126 -2.47 1.50 8.12
N THR A 127 -1.36 1.71 8.81
CA THR A 127 -0.02 1.70 8.24
C THR A 127 0.79 0.57 8.85
N ALA A 128 1.38 -0.28 8.00
CA ALA A 128 2.36 -1.29 8.39
C ALA A 128 3.74 -0.82 7.94
N LEU A 129 4.60 -0.49 8.90
CA LEU A 129 6.00 -0.07 8.67
C LEU A 129 6.91 -1.29 8.82
N ASN A 130 7.57 -1.66 7.72
CA ASN A 130 8.53 -2.76 7.72
C ASN A 130 9.87 -2.35 8.34
N ARG A 131 10.28 -3.09 9.36
CA ARG A 131 11.62 -3.05 9.91
C ARG A 131 12.34 -4.33 9.48
N PRO A 132 13.17 -4.27 8.41
CA PRO A 132 13.77 -5.45 7.84
C PRO A 132 14.46 -6.31 8.90
N GLN A 133 14.25 -7.62 8.83
CA GLN A 133 14.78 -8.65 9.76
C GLN A 133 14.30 -8.54 11.22
N VAL A 134 13.42 -7.61 11.53
CA VAL A 134 12.78 -7.47 12.86
C VAL A 134 11.32 -7.85 12.79
N GLY A 135 10.52 -7.17 11.96
CA GLY A 135 9.08 -7.38 11.87
C GLY A 135 8.34 -6.13 11.40
N LEU A 136 7.07 -6.03 11.76
CA LEU A 136 6.19 -4.91 11.39
C LEU A 136 5.76 -4.10 12.61
N GLN A 137 5.78 -2.78 12.48
CA GLN A 137 5.05 -1.86 13.36
C GLN A 137 3.75 -1.46 12.70
N PHE A 138 2.68 -1.41 13.50
CA PHE A 138 1.34 -1.02 13.05
C PHE A 138 0.91 0.30 13.65
N PHE A 139 0.34 1.16 12.81
CA PHE A 139 -0.22 2.45 13.22
C PHE A 139 -1.67 2.55 12.73
N ALA A 140 -2.53 3.16 13.52
CA ALA A 140 -3.87 3.56 13.13
C ALA A 140 -3.96 5.08 13.23
N ASN A 141 -4.24 5.76 12.11
CA ASN A 141 -4.31 7.22 12.05
C ASN A 141 -3.09 7.91 12.70
N ALA A 142 -1.89 7.45 12.36
CA ALA A 142 -0.59 7.88 12.88
C ALA A 142 -0.31 7.50 14.36
N VAL A 143 -1.23 6.83 15.06
CA VAL A 143 -1.03 6.37 16.44
C VAL A 143 -0.49 4.96 16.43
N LEU A 144 0.66 4.73 17.09
CA LEU A 144 1.27 3.40 17.22
C LEU A 144 0.30 2.46 17.96
N ARG A 145 0.02 1.31 17.35
CA ARG A 145 -0.81 0.24 17.92
C ARG A 145 0.03 -0.87 18.55
N GLY A 146 1.24 -1.07 18.05
CA GLY A 146 2.18 -2.09 18.50
C GLY A 146 2.98 -2.68 17.35
N ALA A 147 3.61 -3.81 17.60
CA ALA A 147 4.46 -4.51 16.65
C ALA A 147 4.28 -6.02 16.71
N VAL A 148 4.64 -6.69 15.60
CA VAL A 148 4.90 -8.12 15.55
C VAL A 148 6.35 -8.28 15.11
N ASP A 149 7.22 -8.64 16.06
CA ASP A 149 8.66 -8.74 15.86
C ASP A 149 9.04 -10.15 15.38
N GLU A 150 8.51 -10.51 14.21
CA GLU A 150 8.75 -11.77 13.52
C GLU A 150 8.96 -11.47 12.02
N PRO A 151 10.16 -11.70 11.44
CA PRO A 151 10.41 -11.47 10.01
C PRO A 151 9.49 -12.26 9.09
N ASP A 152 9.17 -13.51 9.44
CA ASP A 152 8.26 -14.35 8.66
C ASP A 152 6.84 -13.79 8.64
N PHE A 153 6.38 -13.23 9.75
CA PHE A 153 5.10 -12.51 9.79
C PHE A 153 5.13 -11.31 8.84
N ALA A 154 6.20 -10.50 8.89
CA ALA A 154 6.34 -9.33 8.04
C ALA A 154 6.29 -9.70 6.55
N GLN A 155 7.04 -10.73 6.16
CA GLN A 155 7.04 -11.23 4.80
C GLN A 155 5.65 -11.71 4.36
N ARG A 156 4.98 -12.52 5.17
CA ARG A 156 3.65 -13.05 4.86
C ARG A 156 2.59 -11.96 4.82
N PHE A 157 2.63 -11.02 5.76
CA PHE A 157 1.65 -9.93 5.83
C PHE A 157 1.78 -8.97 4.65
N LEU A 158 2.97 -8.45 4.37
CA LEU A 158 3.21 -7.59 3.21
C LEU A 158 2.96 -8.32 1.89
N GLY A 159 3.24 -9.62 1.87
CA GLY A 159 2.99 -10.49 0.73
C GLY A 159 1.52 -10.61 0.34
N ILE A 160 0.56 -10.26 1.20
CA ILE A 160 -0.87 -10.15 0.83
C ILE A 160 -1.01 -9.28 -0.42
N TRP A 161 -0.23 -8.19 -0.52
CA TRP A 161 -0.27 -7.24 -1.64
C TRP A 161 0.92 -7.38 -2.59
N LEU A 162 2.10 -7.78 -2.10
CA LEU A 162 3.36 -7.67 -2.85
C LEU A 162 3.88 -9.02 -3.38
N ALA A 163 3.43 -10.15 -2.85
CA ALA A 163 3.85 -11.46 -3.32
C ALA A 163 3.19 -11.82 -4.67
N ARG A 164 3.82 -12.72 -5.42
CA ARG A 164 3.27 -13.21 -6.69
C ARG A 164 1.97 -13.99 -6.52
N GLN A 165 1.75 -14.58 -5.34
CA GLN A 165 0.57 -15.37 -4.96
C GLN A 165 -0.62 -14.51 -4.50
N THR A 166 -0.52 -13.18 -4.53
CA THR A 166 -1.62 -12.28 -4.16
C THR A 166 -2.90 -12.59 -4.94
N SER A 167 -4.06 -12.41 -4.29
CA SER A 167 -5.36 -12.46 -4.96
C SER A 167 -5.61 -11.25 -5.88
N GLU A 168 -4.77 -10.19 -5.76
CA GLU A 168 -4.95 -8.90 -6.43
C GLU A 168 -3.74 -8.53 -7.31
N PRO A 169 -3.47 -9.27 -8.42
CA PRO A 169 -2.26 -9.07 -9.22
C PRO A 169 -2.19 -7.69 -9.88
N VAL A 170 -3.33 -7.08 -10.23
CA VAL A 170 -3.38 -5.73 -10.80
C VAL A 170 -2.97 -4.68 -9.75
N LEU A 171 -3.49 -4.81 -8.53
CA LEU A 171 -3.13 -3.95 -7.41
C LEU A 171 -1.64 -4.09 -7.09
N ARG A 172 -1.12 -5.32 -7.06
CA ARG A 172 0.32 -5.57 -6.88
C ARG A 172 1.16 -4.85 -7.93
N ALA A 173 0.81 -4.97 -9.22
CA ALA A 173 1.54 -4.31 -10.29
C ALA A 173 1.58 -2.79 -10.10
N ALA A 174 0.44 -2.19 -9.76
CA ALA A 174 0.35 -0.75 -9.50
C ALA A 174 1.20 -0.32 -8.29
N LEU A 175 1.20 -1.06 -7.19
CA LEU A 175 2.01 -0.77 -6.01
C LEU A 175 3.52 -0.83 -6.30
N LEU A 176 3.96 -1.80 -7.09
CA LEU A 176 5.37 -1.97 -7.46
C LEU A 176 5.84 -1.06 -8.60
N GLY A 177 4.99 -0.12 -9.04
CA GLY A 177 5.34 0.84 -10.10
C GLY A 177 5.28 0.26 -11.52
N GLY A 178 4.70 -0.92 -11.70
CA GLY A 178 4.60 -1.64 -12.97
C GLY A 178 3.31 -1.41 -13.77
N GLY A 179 2.54 -0.37 -13.48
CA GLY A 179 1.32 -0.10 -14.21
C GLY A 179 0.85 1.34 -14.06
N GLU A 180 0.67 2.04 -15.18
CA GLU A 180 -0.29 3.14 -15.19
C GLU A 180 -1.66 2.53 -14.89
N ALA A 181 -2.27 2.95 -13.78
CA ALA A 181 -3.65 2.61 -13.47
C ALA A 181 -4.54 3.19 -14.58
N ARG A 182 -5.09 2.32 -15.42
CA ARG A 182 -6.18 2.68 -16.34
C ARG A 182 -7.50 2.75 -15.57
#